data_0d08284c1eb1dfd803f043160982649b
#
_entry.id   0d08284c1eb1dfd803f043160982649b
#
_cell.length_a   1.000
_cell.length_b   1.000
_cell.length_c   1.000
_cell.angle_alpha   90.00
_cell.angle_beta   90.00
_cell.angle_gamma   90.00
#
_symmetry.space_group_name_H-M   'P 1'
#
loop_
_entity.id
_entity.type
_entity.pdbx_description
1 polymer ?
#
loop_
_entity_poly.entity_id
_entity_poly.type
_entity_poly.pdbx_seq_one_letter_code
_entity_poly.pdbx_strand_id
1 'polypeptide(L)'
;IDEQLGGTTPLEVILKFPSKAKENKEKSSEDDEFEDWGDEEDSNDEKYWFTKDKIDKIASVHNYLDGLPQVGKVLSFSSIIDIATQLNNNKPLGTLEMGVLYSKIPESIKTEIIDPYISLKNNEARISLRIIDSQENLRRNDLINKINFDLKNKIGLNEEEFKLAGVLILFNNLLQSLFKSQILTLGLVMIGIFSMFIILFRNIKLSLIGVVPNFIAAFFILGIIGLLGIPLDMMTITIAAITIGIAVDNSIHYIYRFKEEFKKIKDYNKTLKVCHSTVGVAILNTSITIVFGFSILVLSKFIPTIYFGMFTGLAMLLAMISVLTLLP
;
A
#
# COMPACT_ATOMS: atom_id res chain seq x y z
N ILE A 1 -11.35 -4.44 -19.05
CA ILE A 1 -11.30 -5.75 -18.35
C ILE A 1 -11.80 -5.58 -16.91
N ASP A 2 -11.24 -4.64 -16.12
CA ASP A 2 -11.58 -4.44 -14.70
C ASP A 2 -13.08 -4.12 -14.51
N GLU A 3 -13.62 -3.13 -15.23
CA GLU A 3 -15.05 -2.78 -15.21
C GLU A 3 -15.96 -3.90 -15.72
N GLN A 4 -15.54 -4.63 -16.76
CA GLN A 4 -16.35 -5.71 -17.35
C GLN A 4 -16.40 -6.95 -16.47
N LEU A 5 -15.37 -7.19 -15.64
CA LEU A 5 -15.33 -8.30 -14.70
C LEU A 5 -15.91 -7.95 -13.32
N GLY A 6 -16.36 -6.72 -13.13
CA GLY A 6 -16.83 -6.25 -11.83
C GLY A 6 -15.71 -6.15 -10.81
N GLY A 7 -14.55 -5.62 -11.22
CA GLY A 7 -13.37 -5.48 -10.38
C GLY A 7 -12.38 -6.62 -10.49
N THR A 8 -11.10 -6.29 -10.33
CA THR A 8 -9.99 -7.26 -10.40
C THR A 8 -9.22 -7.39 -9.09
N THR A 9 -9.30 -6.39 -8.21
CA THR A 9 -8.54 -6.39 -6.97
C THR A 9 -9.36 -6.98 -5.81
N PRO A 10 -8.96 -8.16 -5.26
CA PRO A 10 -9.71 -8.79 -4.19
C PRO A 10 -9.53 -8.07 -2.85
N LEU A 11 -10.64 -7.87 -2.15
CA LEU A 11 -10.74 -7.46 -0.76
C LEU A 11 -11.57 -8.50 -0.02
N GLU A 12 -11.23 -8.78 1.21
CA GLU A 12 -11.91 -9.74 2.05
C GLU A 12 -12.24 -9.12 3.41
N VAL A 13 -13.44 -9.37 3.87
CA VAL A 13 -13.89 -9.04 5.23
C VAL A 13 -14.09 -10.35 5.97
N ILE A 14 -13.31 -10.57 7.02
CA ILE A 14 -13.41 -11.75 7.88
C ILE A 14 -14.16 -11.31 9.13
N LEU A 15 -15.32 -11.88 9.37
CA LEU A 15 -16.12 -11.69 10.57
C LEU A 15 -15.74 -12.77 11.57
N LYS A 16 -15.47 -12.37 12.81
CA LYS A 16 -15.18 -13.25 13.93
C LYS A 16 -16.35 -13.25 14.90
N PHE A 17 -16.80 -14.42 15.27
CA PHE A 17 -17.88 -14.56 16.25
C PHE A 17 -17.30 -15.03 17.59
N PRO A 18 -17.86 -14.57 18.72
CA PRO A 18 -17.41 -15.02 20.03
C PRO A 18 -17.55 -16.54 20.17
N SER A 19 -16.55 -17.19 20.74
CA SER A 19 -16.63 -18.62 21.06
C SER A 19 -17.54 -18.82 22.27
N LYS A 20 -18.37 -19.87 22.27
CA LYS A 20 -19.29 -20.25 23.38
C LYS A 20 -18.66 -20.24 24.77
N ALA A 21 -17.34 -20.40 24.89
CA ALA A 21 -16.62 -20.35 26.15
C ALA A 21 -16.62 -18.95 26.83
N LYS A 22 -16.96 -17.86 26.15
CA LYS A 22 -17.07 -16.51 26.74
C LYS A 22 -18.52 -16.13 27.12
N GLU A 23 -19.53 -16.69 26.48
CA GLU A 23 -20.94 -16.41 26.80
C GLU A 23 -21.38 -17.03 28.11
N ASN A 24 -20.80 -18.18 28.54
CA ASN A 24 -21.13 -18.82 29.80
C ASN A 24 -20.52 -18.17 31.05
N LYS A 25 -19.64 -17.15 30.89
CA LYS A 25 -19.10 -16.41 32.06
C LYS A 25 -19.90 -15.20 32.48
N GLU A 26 -20.82 -14.71 31.64
CA GLU A 26 -21.67 -13.56 31.98
C GLU A 26 -23.10 -13.93 32.43
N LYS A 27 -23.49 -15.22 32.35
CA LYS A 27 -24.83 -15.70 32.73
C LYS A 27 -24.88 -16.75 33.86
N SER A 28 -23.81 -16.94 34.61
CA SER A 28 -23.86 -17.83 35.77
C SER A 28 -23.99 -17.06 37.08
N SER A 29 -25.22 -16.60 37.35
CA SER A 29 -25.77 -16.53 38.69
C SER A 29 -27.22 -16.96 38.61
N GLU A 30 -27.49 -18.08 39.30
CA GLU A 30 -28.78 -18.70 39.63
C GLU A 30 -29.16 -19.97 38.84
N ASP A 31 -29.01 -21.06 39.55
CA ASP A 31 -29.75 -22.31 39.57
C ASP A 31 -30.27 -22.92 38.27
N ASP A 32 -29.67 -24.03 37.85
CA ASP A 32 -30.39 -25.33 37.78
C ASP A 32 -29.42 -26.46 37.42
N GLU A 33 -29.34 -27.43 38.35
CA GLU A 33 -28.82 -28.79 38.14
C GLU A 33 -29.76 -29.50 37.15
N PHE A 34 -29.25 -29.80 35.94
CA PHE A 34 -29.82 -30.86 35.12
C PHE A 34 -28.71 -31.70 34.48
N GLU A 35 -28.81 -32.99 34.79
CA GLU A 35 -27.88 -34.07 34.57
C GLU A 35 -27.41 -34.22 33.11
N ASP A 36 -26.13 -34.46 33.04
CA ASP A 36 -25.33 -34.98 31.94
C ASP A 36 -25.87 -36.34 31.40
N TRP A 37 -26.28 -36.36 30.15
CA TRP A 37 -26.53 -37.56 29.38
C TRP A 37 -25.82 -37.53 28.04
N GLY A 38 -24.63 -38.15 27.98
CA GLY A 38 -24.18 -38.96 26.86
C GLY A 38 -23.43 -38.28 25.73
N ASP A 39 -22.17 -38.58 25.67
CA ASP A 39 -21.19 -38.51 24.59
C ASP A 39 -21.75 -38.75 23.18
N GLU A 40 -21.93 -37.67 22.45
CA GLU A 40 -21.82 -37.57 20.98
C GLU A 40 -21.29 -36.18 20.64
N GLU A 41 -20.01 -35.94 20.96
CA GLU A 41 -19.42 -34.58 21.04
C GLU A 41 -19.01 -33.93 19.71
N ASP A 42 -19.04 -34.60 18.56
CA ASP A 42 -18.43 -34.02 17.35
C ASP A 42 -19.38 -33.67 16.18
N SER A 43 -20.58 -34.18 16.09
CA SER A 43 -21.48 -33.92 14.95
C SER A 43 -22.60 -32.91 15.22
N ASN A 44 -22.85 -32.55 16.48
CA ASN A 44 -23.98 -31.68 16.85
C ASN A 44 -23.61 -30.18 16.89
N ASP A 45 -22.38 -29.85 17.23
CA ASP A 45 -21.93 -28.44 17.36
C ASP A 45 -21.90 -27.68 16.01
N GLU A 46 -21.64 -28.36 14.92
CA GLU A 46 -21.62 -27.76 13.57
C GLU A 46 -22.99 -27.25 13.11
N LYS A 47 -24.07 -27.94 13.47
CA LYS A 47 -25.46 -27.54 13.14
C LYS A 47 -25.90 -26.28 13.85
N TYR A 48 -25.43 -26.05 15.08
CA TYR A 48 -25.75 -24.88 15.90
C TYR A 48 -24.95 -23.64 15.57
N TRP A 49 -24.00 -23.73 14.62
CA TRP A 49 -23.25 -22.56 14.18
C TRP A 49 -24.14 -21.56 13.44
N PHE A 50 -25.13 -22.03 12.68
CA PHE A 50 -26.01 -21.24 11.83
C PHE A 50 -27.13 -20.54 12.63
N THR A 51 -26.73 -19.66 13.56
CA THR A 51 -27.71 -18.84 14.31
C THR A 51 -28.18 -17.67 13.46
N LYS A 52 -29.42 -17.24 13.70
CA LYS A 52 -30.02 -16.10 12.99
C LYS A 52 -29.17 -14.85 13.12
N ASP A 53 -28.67 -14.56 14.32
CA ASP A 53 -27.82 -13.36 14.56
C ASP A 53 -26.54 -13.35 13.73
N LYS A 54 -25.85 -14.48 13.57
CA LYS A 54 -24.65 -14.58 12.74
C LYS A 54 -24.97 -14.35 11.28
N ILE A 55 -26.08 -14.93 10.81
CA ILE A 55 -26.54 -14.82 9.44
C ILE A 55 -26.96 -13.38 9.12
N ASP A 56 -27.72 -12.75 10.01
CA ASP A 56 -28.18 -11.37 9.87
C ASP A 56 -26.96 -10.40 9.87
N LYS A 57 -25.94 -10.66 10.71
CA LYS A 57 -24.66 -9.91 10.68
C LYS A 57 -23.94 -10.09 9.33
N ILE A 58 -23.81 -11.31 8.82
CA ILE A 58 -23.18 -11.58 7.52
C ILE A 58 -23.95 -10.86 6.40
N ALA A 59 -25.27 -10.96 6.40
CA ALA A 59 -26.14 -10.32 5.41
C ALA A 59 -26.06 -8.78 5.47
N SER A 60 -26.03 -8.20 6.68
CA SER A 60 -25.90 -6.75 6.86
C SER A 60 -24.59 -6.21 6.31
N VAL A 61 -23.47 -6.92 6.56
CA VAL A 61 -22.16 -6.56 6.02
C VAL A 61 -22.13 -6.77 4.50
N HIS A 62 -22.68 -7.87 4.00
CA HIS A 62 -22.79 -8.15 2.56
C HIS A 62 -23.52 -7.02 1.82
N ASN A 63 -24.72 -6.69 2.27
CA ASN A 63 -25.56 -5.66 1.64
C ASN A 63 -24.91 -4.27 1.70
N TYR A 64 -24.24 -3.94 2.81
CA TYR A 64 -23.48 -2.69 2.91
C TYR A 64 -22.37 -2.64 1.86
N LEU A 65 -21.59 -3.71 1.73
CA LEU A 65 -20.46 -3.76 0.79
C LEU A 65 -20.93 -3.75 -0.67
N ASP A 66 -22.01 -4.46 -0.98
CA ASP A 66 -22.60 -4.52 -2.33
C ASP A 66 -23.18 -3.16 -2.76
N GLY A 67 -23.63 -2.33 -1.80
CA GLY A 67 -24.08 -0.96 -2.04
C GLY A 67 -22.97 0.07 -2.29
N LEU A 68 -21.68 -0.31 -2.24
CA LEU A 68 -20.58 0.62 -2.49
C LEU A 68 -20.27 0.73 -4.00
N PRO A 69 -20.21 1.95 -4.57
CA PRO A 69 -19.99 2.15 -6.01
C PRO A 69 -18.61 1.68 -6.51
N GLN A 70 -17.66 1.48 -5.61
CA GLN A 70 -16.32 0.98 -5.92
C GLN A 70 -16.24 -0.54 -5.93
N VAL A 71 -17.28 -1.20 -5.45
CA VAL A 71 -17.37 -2.66 -5.34
C VAL A 71 -18.15 -3.21 -6.53
N GLY A 72 -17.58 -4.18 -7.22
CA GLY A 72 -18.23 -4.76 -8.39
C GLY A 72 -19.02 -6.02 -8.08
N LYS A 73 -18.51 -6.89 -7.23
CA LYS A 73 -19.19 -8.14 -6.87
C LYS A 73 -18.81 -8.56 -5.45
N VAL A 74 -19.82 -8.88 -4.66
CA VAL A 74 -19.68 -9.42 -3.31
C VAL A 74 -20.16 -10.87 -3.29
N LEU A 75 -19.38 -11.75 -2.69
CA LEU A 75 -19.70 -13.16 -2.48
C LEU A 75 -19.52 -13.50 -1.01
N SER A 76 -20.53 -14.09 -0.42
CA SER A 76 -20.51 -14.55 0.97
C SER A 76 -21.52 -15.69 1.16
N PHE A 77 -21.59 -16.18 2.36
CA PHE A 77 -22.61 -17.14 2.72
C PHE A 77 -24.05 -16.60 2.55
N SER A 78 -24.24 -15.26 2.67
CA SER A 78 -25.54 -14.63 2.38
C SER A 78 -26.01 -14.90 0.95
N SER A 79 -25.11 -14.88 -0.04
CA SER A 79 -25.46 -15.20 -1.43
C SER A 79 -26.01 -16.63 -1.59
N ILE A 80 -25.51 -17.56 -0.79
CA ILE A 80 -25.97 -18.95 -0.79
C ILE A 80 -27.37 -19.04 -0.17
N ILE A 81 -27.60 -18.32 0.92
CA ILE A 81 -28.90 -18.25 1.60
C ILE A 81 -29.95 -17.62 0.69
N ASP A 82 -29.61 -16.59 -0.07
CA ASP A 82 -30.53 -15.95 -1.01
C ASP A 82 -30.96 -16.92 -2.11
N ILE A 83 -30.03 -17.70 -2.64
CA ILE A 83 -30.36 -18.76 -3.61
C ILE A 83 -31.24 -19.83 -2.98
N ALA A 84 -30.90 -20.28 -1.78
CA ALA A 84 -31.70 -21.29 -1.06
C ALA A 84 -33.12 -20.79 -0.72
N THR A 85 -33.24 -19.51 -0.37
CA THR A 85 -34.56 -18.86 -0.14
C THR A 85 -35.40 -18.78 -1.42
N GLN A 86 -34.77 -18.44 -2.57
CA GLN A 86 -35.45 -18.46 -3.86
C GLN A 86 -35.96 -19.87 -4.23
N LEU A 87 -35.14 -20.89 -3.98
CA LEU A 87 -35.56 -22.29 -4.21
C LEU A 87 -36.66 -22.76 -3.25
N ASN A 88 -36.75 -22.15 -2.06
CA ASN A 88 -37.82 -22.40 -1.08
C ASN A 88 -39.06 -21.52 -1.29
N ASN A 89 -39.39 -21.17 -2.54
CA ASN A 89 -40.54 -20.32 -2.88
C ASN A 89 -40.52 -18.94 -2.19
N ASN A 90 -39.36 -18.31 -2.05
CA ASN A 90 -39.13 -17.04 -1.37
C ASN A 90 -39.51 -17.03 0.13
N LYS A 91 -39.56 -18.19 0.77
CA LYS A 91 -39.74 -18.28 2.21
C LYS A 91 -38.37 -18.29 2.89
N PRO A 92 -38.14 -17.40 3.86
CA PRO A 92 -36.86 -17.37 4.58
C PRO A 92 -36.66 -18.69 5.34
N LEU A 93 -35.45 -19.22 5.30
CA LEU A 93 -35.06 -20.42 6.02
C LEU A 93 -34.87 -20.12 7.52
N GLY A 94 -35.51 -20.92 8.38
CA GLY A 94 -35.32 -20.86 9.81
C GLY A 94 -33.97 -21.46 10.24
N THR A 95 -33.50 -21.14 11.47
CA THR A 95 -32.22 -21.64 12.01
C THR A 95 -32.15 -23.19 12.00
N LEU A 96 -33.24 -23.86 12.36
CA LEU A 96 -33.31 -25.32 12.32
C LEU A 96 -33.25 -25.86 10.88
N GLU A 97 -33.95 -25.22 9.96
CA GLU A 97 -33.96 -25.62 8.54
C GLU A 97 -32.58 -25.50 7.92
N MET A 98 -31.81 -24.44 8.28
CA MET A 98 -30.43 -24.26 7.84
C MET A 98 -29.48 -25.31 8.42
N GLY A 99 -29.59 -25.65 9.69
CA GLY A 99 -28.83 -26.72 10.31
C GLY A 99 -29.10 -28.09 9.66
N VAL A 100 -30.38 -28.38 9.34
CA VAL A 100 -30.77 -29.60 8.63
C VAL A 100 -30.27 -29.58 7.19
N LEU A 101 -30.38 -28.44 6.51
CA LEU A 101 -29.85 -28.27 5.14
C LEU A 101 -28.35 -28.54 5.11
N TYR A 102 -27.59 -27.93 6.02
CA TYR A 102 -26.16 -28.14 6.13
C TYR A 102 -25.80 -29.63 6.35
N SER A 103 -26.52 -30.33 7.20
CA SER A 103 -26.27 -31.75 7.48
C SER A 103 -26.59 -32.68 6.30
N LYS A 104 -27.51 -32.29 5.41
CA LYS A 104 -27.90 -33.08 4.24
C LYS A 104 -27.10 -32.78 2.98
N ILE A 105 -26.33 -31.69 2.95
CA ILE A 105 -25.48 -31.36 1.80
C ILE A 105 -24.30 -32.37 1.76
N PRO A 106 -24.03 -32.99 0.58
CA PRO A 106 -22.86 -33.85 0.41
C PRO A 106 -21.54 -33.10 0.72
N GLU A 107 -20.57 -33.79 1.30
CA GLU A 107 -19.27 -33.21 1.67
C GLU A 107 -18.56 -32.53 0.47
N SER A 108 -18.67 -33.10 -0.73
CA SER A 108 -18.09 -32.49 -1.94
C SER A 108 -18.67 -31.12 -2.25
N ILE A 109 -19.95 -30.88 -1.96
CA ILE A 109 -20.62 -29.60 -2.17
C ILE A 109 -20.32 -28.64 -1.01
N LYS A 110 -20.20 -29.11 0.23
CA LYS A 110 -19.78 -28.29 1.37
C LYS A 110 -18.42 -27.68 1.12
N THR A 111 -17.44 -28.47 0.71
CA THR A 111 -16.07 -28.02 0.46
C THR A 111 -15.94 -27.00 -0.68
N GLU A 112 -16.82 -27.07 -1.69
CA GLU A 112 -16.80 -26.14 -2.82
C GLU A 112 -17.61 -24.86 -2.56
N ILE A 113 -18.75 -24.95 -1.85
CA ILE A 113 -19.71 -23.84 -1.75
C ILE A 113 -19.70 -23.18 -0.37
N ILE A 114 -19.54 -23.92 0.73
CA ILE A 114 -19.67 -23.40 2.09
C ILE A 114 -18.33 -23.09 2.73
N ASP A 115 -17.39 -24.01 2.71
CA ASP A 115 -16.10 -23.89 3.35
C ASP A 115 -15.26 -22.69 2.88
N PRO A 116 -15.37 -22.21 1.63
CA PRO A 116 -14.71 -20.98 1.22
C PRO A 116 -15.19 -19.73 1.98
N TYR A 117 -16.39 -19.76 2.54
CA TYR A 117 -17.03 -18.60 3.19
C TYR A 117 -17.22 -18.77 4.71
N ILE A 118 -17.16 -19.97 5.22
CA ILE A 118 -17.38 -20.26 6.65
C ILE A 118 -16.30 -21.20 7.17
N SER A 119 -15.67 -20.81 8.28
CA SER A 119 -14.79 -21.67 9.06
C SER A 119 -15.44 -21.99 10.39
N LEU A 120 -16.04 -23.17 10.50
CA LEU A 120 -16.66 -23.64 11.74
C LEU A 120 -15.62 -23.74 12.86
N LYS A 121 -14.45 -24.29 12.54
CA LYS A 121 -13.33 -24.47 13.50
C LYS A 121 -12.87 -23.16 14.13
N ASN A 122 -12.80 -22.09 13.36
CA ASN A 122 -12.32 -20.78 13.82
C ASN A 122 -13.46 -19.85 14.25
N ASN A 123 -14.70 -20.27 14.06
CA ASN A 123 -15.89 -19.44 14.29
C ASN A 123 -15.85 -18.11 13.49
N GLU A 124 -15.47 -18.21 12.22
CA GLU A 124 -15.26 -17.07 11.33
C GLU A 124 -16.12 -17.20 10.05
N ALA A 125 -16.57 -16.05 9.54
CA ALA A 125 -17.18 -15.97 8.21
C ALA A 125 -16.37 -15.03 7.31
N ARG A 126 -16.21 -15.39 6.03
CA ARG A 126 -15.50 -14.65 5.02
C ARG A 126 -16.46 -14.06 4.00
N ILE A 127 -16.37 -12.77 3.78
CA ILE A 127 -17.02 -12.05 2.70
C ILE A 127 -15.95 -11.64 1.71
N SER A 128 -16.02 -12.16 0.50
CA SER A 128 -15.07 -11.88 -0.58
C SER A 128 -15.70 -10.87 -1.54
N LEU A 129 -14.97 -9.81 -1.86
CA LEU A 129 -15.41 -8.79 -2.80
C LEU A 129 -14.28 -8.37 -3.73
N ARG A 130 -14.67 -7.82 -4.87
CA ARG A 130 -13.73 -7.29 -5.86
C ARG A 130 -13.92 -5.79 -6.01
N ILE A 131 -12.81 -5.07 -5.97
CA ILE A 131 -12.79 -3.62 -6.15
C ILE A 131 -12.50 -3.29 -7.60
N ILE A 132 -13.26 -2.34 -8.16
CA ILE A 132 -13.04 -1.76 -9.47
C ILE A 132 -11.91 -0.74 -9.33
N ASP A 133 -10.68 -1.21 -9.50
CA ASP A 133 -9.46 -0.44 -9.21
C ASP A 133 -9.12 0.59 -10.31
N SER A 134 -9.72 0.46 -11.49
CA SER A 134 -9.57 1.37 -12.63
C SER A 134 -10.41 2.64 -12.54
N GLN A 135 -11.20 2.83 -11.49
CA GLN A 135 -11.97 4.07 -11.32
C GLN A 135 -11.05 5.28 -11.14
N GLU A 136 -11.30 6.33 -11.94
CA GLU A 136 -10.65 7.62 -11.75
C GLU A 136 -10.93 8.16 -10.34
N ASN A 137 -9.90 8.60 -9.63
CA ASN A 137 -9.95 9.11 -8.26
C ASN A 137 -10.17 8.07 -7.14
N LEU A 138 -10.05 6.78 -7.40
CA LEU A 138 -10.09 5.79 -6.31
C LEU A 138 -8.85 5.92 -5.41
N ARG A 139 -9.04 6.42 -4.20
CA ARG A 139 -8.04 6.41 -3.15
C ARG A 139 -8.23 5.17 -2.28
N ARG A 140 -7.40 4.15 -2.50
CA ARG A 140 -7.50 2.86 -1.79
C ARG A 140 -7.51 3.00 -0.27
N ASN A 141 -6.64 3.86 0.26
CA ASN A 141 -6.57 4.11 1.70
C ASN A 141 -7.87 4.73 2.26
N ASP A 142 -8.46 5.67 1.52
CA ASP A 142 -9.71 6.32 1.93
C ASP A 142 -10.88 5.33 1.90
N LEU A 143 -10.93 4.45 0.89
CA LEU A 143 -11.92 3.38 0.80
C LEU A 143 -11.80 2.40 1.97
N ILE A 144 -10.59 1.94 2.29
CA ILE A 144 -10.33 1.03 3.42
C ILE A 144 -10.75 1.68 4.73
N ASN A 145 -10.38 2.94 4.95
CA ASN A 145 -10.75 3.69 6.15
C ASN A 145 -12.27 3.90 6.25
N LYS A 146 -12.94 4.19 5.13
CA LYS A 146 -14.39 4.32 5.06
C LYS A 146 -15.08 3.00 5.42
N ILE A 147 -14.63 1.88 4.84
CA ILE A 147 -15.19 0.55 5.17
C ILE A 147 -14.99 0.25 6.66
N ASN A 148 -13.79 0.45 7.21
CA ASN A 148 -13.53 0.27 8.64
C ASN A 148 -14.45 1.13 9.51
N PHE A 149 -14.60 2.40 9.16
CA PHE A 149 -15.46 3.33 9.90
C PHE A 149 -16.93 2.94 9.84
N ASP A 150 -17.42 2.57 8.66
CA ASP A 150 -18.83 2.23 8.46
C ASP A 150 -19.20 0.88 9.10
N LEU A 151 -18.30 -0.11 9.07
CA LEU A 151 -18.49 -1.39 9.77
C LEU A 151 -18.63 -1.20 11.29
N LYS A 152 -17.85 -0.27 11.87
CA LYS A 152 -17.95 0.06 13.29
C LYS A 152 -19.19 0.87 13.63
N ASN A 153 -19.46 1.94 12.90
CA ASN A 153 -20.44 2.93 13.31
C ASN A 153 -21.83 2.72 12.72
N LYS A 154 -21.95 2.15 11.53
CA LYS A 154 -23.25 1.88 10.89
C LYS A 154 -23.76 0.47 11.18
N ILE A 155 -22.87 -0.52 11.18
CA ILE A 155 -23.23 -1.92 11.42
C ILE A 155 -23.08 -2.28 12.90
N GLY A 156 -22.25 -1.53 13.65
CA GLY A 156 -22.09 -1.71 15.09
C GLY A 156 -21.14 -2.85 15.47
N LEU A 157 -20.17 -3.18 14.60
CA LEU A 157 -19.18 -4.21 14.88
C LEU A 157 -18.02 -3.65 15.71
N ASN A 158 -17.57 -4.39 16.71
CA ASN A 158 -16.36 -4.06 17.46
C ASN A 158 -15.11 -4.34 16.63
N GLU A 159 -13.97 -3.70 16.98
CA GLU A 159 -12.69 -3.90 16.27
C GLU A 159 -12.18 -5.34 16.25
N GLU A 160 -12.56 -6.14 17.26
CA GLU A 160 -12.17 -7.53 17.36
C GLU A 160 -13.07 -8.47 16.56
N GLU A 161 -14.28 -8.02 16.20
CA GLU A 161 -15.28 -8.83 15.49
C GLU A 161 -15.08 -8.88 13.97
N PHE A 162 -14.24 -8.02 13.41
CA PHE A 162 -13.95 -8.07 11.98
C PHE A 162 -12.49 -7.73 11.65
N LYS A 163 -12.03 -8.23 10.52
CA LYS A 163 -10.70 -7.94 9.97
C LYS A 163 -10.78 -7.79 8.46
N LEU A 164 -10.20 -6.71 7.95
CA LEU A 164 -10.00 -6.56 6.51
C LEU A 164 -8.72 -7.29 6.09
N ALA A 165 -8.79 -8.04 5.02
CA ALA A 165 -7.70 -8.84 4.45
C ALA A 165 -7.74 -8.78 2.92
N GLY A 166 -6.83 -9.48 2.26
CA GLY A 166 -6.80 -9.56 0.80
C GLY A 166 -5.71 -8.69 0.18
N VAL A 167 -5.62 -8.82 -1.15
CA VAL A 167 -4.55 -8.18 -1.94
C VAL A 167 -4.62 -6.67 -1.87
N LEU A 168 -5.83 -6.09 -1.83
CA LEU A 168 -6.01 -4.63 -1.70
C LEU A 168 -5.33 -4.09 -0.43
N ILE A 169 -5.53 -4.77 0.70
CA ILE A 169 -4.94 -4.38 1.99
C ILE A 169 -3.43 -4.51 1.95
N LEU A 170 -2.94 -5.63 1.39
CA LEU A 170 -1.51 -5.87 1.23
C LEU A 170 -0.83 -4.77 0.42
N PHE A 171 -1.37 -4.46 -0.76
CA PHE A 171 -0.84 -3.39 -1.62
C PHE A 171 -0.93 -2.01 -0.97
N ASN A 172 -2.05 -1.68 -0.32
CA ASN A 172 -2.17 -0.41 0.38
C ASN A 172 -1.12 -0.27 1.48
N ASN A 173 -0.97 -1.28 2.34
CA ASN A 173 0.00 -1.26 3.44
C ASN A 173 1.44 -1.20 2.92
N LEU A 174 1.74 -1.93 1.85
CA LEU A 174 3.04 -1.91 1.20
C LEU A 174 3.36 -0.51 0.66
N LEU A 175 2.44 0.13 -0.07
CA LEU A 175 2.63 1.47 -0.61
C LEU A 175 2.77 2.51 0.51
N GLN A 176 1.93 2.47 1.53
CA GLN A 176 2.02 3.38 2.67
C GLN A 176 3.35 3.22 3.44
N SER A 177 3.80 1.98 3.63
CA SER A 177 5.08 1.69 4.27
C SER A 177 6.26 2.19 3.45
N LEU A 178 6.23 1.97 2.12
CA LEU A 178 7.25 2.48 1.20
C LEU A 178 7.33 4.00 1.23
N PHE A 179 6.19 4.69 1.20
CA PHE A 179 6.12 6.15 1.28
C PHE A 179 6.75 6.68 2.56
N LYS A 180 6.34 6.15 3.70
CA LYS A 180 6.86 6.54 5.01
C LYS A 180 8.36 6.26 5.13
N SER A 181 8.79 5.08 4.68
CA SER A 181 10.20 4.67 4.68
C SER A 181 11.03 5.58 3.78
N GLN A 182 10.53 5.92 2.59
CA GLN A 182 11.24 6.76 1.63
C GLN A 182 11.47 8.18 2.16
N ILE A 183 10.45 8.82 2.74
CA ILE A 183 10.59 10.16 3.33
C ILE A 183 11.63 10.14 4.45
N LEU A 184 11.58 9.14 5.33
CA LEU A 184 12.53 9.00 6.44
C LEU A 184 13.94 8.73 5.92
N THR A 185 14.09 7.86 4.93
CA THR A 185 15.39 7.51 4.32
C THR A 185 16.00 8.72 3.60
N LEU A 186 15.20 9.46 2.81
CA LEU A 186 15.66 10.69 2.16
C LEU A 186 16.16 11.71 3.19
N GLY A 187 15.40 11.93 4.26
CA GLY A 187 15.82 12.81 5.35
C GLY A 187 17.13 12.37 5.99
N LEU A 188 17.27 11.07 6.30
CA LEU A 188 18.48 10.51 6.91
C LEU A 188 19.70 10.61 5.98
N VAL A 189 19.52 10.29 4.68
CA VAL A 189 20.58 10.42 3.67
C VAL A 189 21.03 11.86 3.54
N MET A 190 20.11 12.82 3.54
CA MET A 190 20.45 14.24 3.46
C MET A 190 21.24 14.73 4.67
N ILE A 191 20.87 14.29 5.88
CA ILE A 191 21.64 14.58 7.10
C ILE A 191 23.03 13.94 7.02
N GLY A 192 23.12 12.70 6.55
CA GLY A 192 24.39 12.00 6.36
C GLY A 192 25.30 12.72 5.37
N ILE A 193 24.77 13.13 4.22
CA ILE A 193 25.52 13.91 3.21
C ILE A 193 25.97 15.25 3.77
N PHE A 194 25.08 15.98 4.44
CA PHE A 194 25.44 17.25 5.07
C PHE A 194 26.55 17.09 6.11
N SER A 195 26.47 16.06 6.95
CA SER A 195 27.50 15.72 7.92
C SER A 195 28.85 15.38 7.25
N MET A 196 28.80 14.62 6.16
CA MET A 196 29.99 14.29 5.35
C MET A 196 30.64 15.57 4.77
N PHE A 197 29.83 16.50 4.24
CA PHE A 197 30.36 17.80 3.77
C PHE A 197 31.02 18.62 4.88
N ILE A 198 30.40 18.63 6.08
CA ILE A 198 31.00 19.32 7.25
C ILE A 198 32.38 18.74 7.60
N ILE A 199 32.50 17.42 7.64
CA ILE A 199 33.75 16.73 7.93
C ILE A 199 34.78 17.03 6.84
N LEU A 200 34.38 16.98 5.56
CA LEU A 200 35.26 17.16 4.41
C LEU A 200 35.75 18.61 4.28
N PHE A 201 34.85 19.56 4.38
CA PHE A 201 35.17 20.98 4.14
C PHE A 201 35.49 21.76 5.41
N ARG A 202 35.12 21.23 6.59
CA ARG A 202 35.29 21.88 7.91
C ARG A 202 34.71 23.29 7.96
N ASN A 203 33.65 23.54 7.20
CA ASN A 203 33.00 24.84 7.11
C ASN A 203 31.52 24.65 6.82
N ILE A 204 30.69 25.03 7.78
CA ILE A 204 29.22 24.84 7.71
C ILE A 204 28.60 25.59 6.52
N LYS A 205 29.05 26.82 6.23
CA LYS A 205 28.53 27.62 5.10
C LYS A 205 28.78 26.92 3.76
N LEU A 206 30.03 26.44 3.59
CA LEU A 206 30.41 25.76 2.35
C LEU A 206 29.69 24.41 2.19
N SER A 207 29.49 23.70 3.30
CA SER A 207 28.74 22.48 3.31
C SER A 207 27.25 22.69 2.90
N LEU A 208 26.64 23.75 3.42
CA LEU A 208 25.27 24.12 3.07
C LEU A 208 25.16 24.46 1.58
N ILE A 209 26.07 25.29 1.05
CA ILE A 209 26.13 25.65 -0.38
C ILE A 209 26.26 24.39 -1.25
N GLY A 210 27.10 23.42 -0.86
CA GLY A 210 27.30 22.20 -1.62
C GLY A 210 26.10 21.25 -1.65
N VAL A 211 25.25 21.30 -0.63
CA VAL A 211 24.05 20.44 -0.54
C VAL A 211 22.86 21.02 -1.28
N VAL A 212 22.71 22.36 -1.33
CA VAL A 212 21.56 23.04 -1.92
C VAL A 212 21.24 22.63 -3.36
N PRO A 213 22.21 22.54 -4.31
CA PRO A 213 21.91 22.11 -5.68
C PRO A 213 21.28 20.73 -5.78
N ASN A 214 21.71 19.81 -4.91
CA ASN A 214 21.19 18.43 -4.88
C ASN A 214 19.76 18.39 -4.37
N PHE A 215 19.41 19.20 -3.37
CA PHE A 215 18.05 19.39 -2.89
C PHE A 215 17.15 19.92 -3.99
N ILE A 216 17.57 20.98 -4.66
CA ILE A 216 16.78 21.61 -5.72
C ILE A 216 16.48 20.60 -6.84
N ALA A 217 17.49 19.85 -7.29
CA ALA A 217 17.30 18.84 -8.34
C ALA A 217 16.31 17.74 -7.90
N ALA A 218 16.44 17.22 -6.68
CA ALA A 218 15.57 16.15 -6.16
C ALA A 218 14.11 16.63 -5.98
N PHE A 219 13.91 17.81 -5.39
CA PHE A 219 12.55 18.33 -5.18
C PHE A 219 11.90 18.75 -6.51
N PHE A 220 12.68 19.28 -7.44
CA PHE A 220 12.16 19.69 -8.73
C PHE A 220 11.63 18.50 -9.54
N ILE A 221 12.37 17.38 -9.55
CA ILE A 221 11.92 16.16 -10.25
C ILE A 221 10.68 15.56 -9.60
N LEU A 222 10.61 15.51 -8.26
CA LEU A 222 9.41 15.05 -7.55
C LEU A 222 8.20 15.96 -7.85
N GLY A 223 8.45 17.28 -7.95
CA GLY A 223 7.43 18.25 -8.34
C GLY A 223 6.91 18.00 -9.76
N ILE A 224 7.78 17.72 -10.73
CA ILE A 224 7.38 17.38 -12.11
C ILE A 224 6.54 16.10 -12.14
N ILE A 225 6.97 15.04 -11.45
CA ILE A 225 6.23 13.76 -11.37
C ILE A 225 4.82 14.02 -10.81
N GLY A 226 4.72 14.82 -9.74
CA GLY A 226 3.44 15.20 -9.14
C GLY A 226 2.56 16.04 -10.05
N LEU A 227 3.12 17.02 -10.76
CA LEU A 227 2.39 17.88 -11.72
C LEU A 227 1.84 17.09 -12.92
N LEU A 228 2.56 16.06 -13.37
CA LEU A 228 2.11 15.19 -14.45
C LEU A 228 1.09 14.14 -14.00
N GLY A 229 0.73 14.10 -12.72
CA GLY A 229 -0.22 13.13 -12.17
C GLY A 229 0.25 11.69 -12.25
N ILE A 230 1.58 11.47 -12.34
CA ILE A 230 2.14 10.11 -12.45
C ILE A 230 2.06 9.43 -11.08
N PRO A 231 1.45 8.24 -11.00
CA PRO A 231 1.34 7.51 -9.74
C PRO A 231 2.73 7.15 -9.20
N LEU A 232 2.89 7.33 -7.88
CA LEU A 232 4.12 6.94 -7.20
C LEU A 232 4.12 5.42 -7.02
N ASP A 233 4.94 4.75 -7.79
CA ASP A 233 5.26 3.33 -7.68
C ASP A 233 6.64 3.11 -7.06
N MET A 234 7.06 1.85 -6.91
CA MET A 234 8.36 1.51 -6.36
C MET A 234 9.52 2.10 -7.17
N MET A 235 9.36 2.24 -8.49
CA MET A 235 10.39 2.76 -9.37
C MET A 235 10.50 4.28 -9.24
N THR A 236 9.37 5.00 -9.31
CA THR A 236 9.36 6.47 -9.26
C THR A 236 9.79 7.01 -7.89
N ILE A 237 9.48 6.32 -6.79
CA ILE A 237 9.89 6.70 -5.45
C ILE A 237 11.43 6.69 -5.29
N THR A 238 12.13 5.78 -5.96
CA THR A 238 13.59 5.65 -5.83
C THR A 238 14.38 6.70 -6.63
N ILE A 239 13.74 7.40 -7.61
CA ILE A 239 14.40 8.39 -8.47
C ILE A 239 15.10 9.48 -7.65
N ALA A 240 14.43 10.04 -6.66
CA ALA A 240 14.99 11.10 -5.83
C ALA A 240 16.22 10.65 -5.04
N ALA A 241 16.19 9.45 -4.47
CA ALA A 241 17.31 8.90 -3.71
C ALA A 241 18.54 8.65 -4.59
N ILE A 242 18.35 8.09 -5.79
CA ILE A 242 19.42 7.86 -6.76
C ILE A 242 19.99 9.19 -7.25
N THR A 243 19.11 10.15 -7.58
CA THR A 243 19.54 11.49 -8.03
C THR A 243 20.42 12.16 -6.99
N ILE A 244 20.01 12.18 -5.72
CA ILE A 244 20.80 12.76 -4.64
C ILE A 244 22.15 12.06 -4.52
N GLY A 245 22.17 10.72 -4.52
CA GLY A 245 23.39 9.93 -4.37
C GLY A 245 24.45 10.23 -5.43
N ILE A 246 24.04 10.37 -6.71
CA ILE A 246 24.96 10.63 -7.83
C ILE A 246 25.31 12.13 -7.92
N ALA A 247 24.37 13.02 -7.67
CA ALA A 247 24.57 14.46 -7.81
C ALA A 247 25.56 15.03 -6.74
N VAL A 248 25.63 14.41 -5.58
CA VAL A 248 26.54 14.80 -4.49
C VAL A 248 28.00 14.76 -4.93
N ASP A 249 28.37 13.75 -5.69
CA ASP A 249 29.75 13.58 -6.20
C ASP A 249 30.19 14.77 -7.04
N ASN A 250 29.34 15.27 -7.91
CA ASN A 250 29.58 16.44 -8.74
C ASN A 250 29.85 17.69 -7.88
N SER A 251 29.07 17.89 -6.83
CA SER A 251 29.23 19.01 -5.88
C SER A 251 30.55 18.94 -5.12
N ILE A 252 30.94 17.75 -4.67
CA ILE A 252 32.22 17.53 -3.94
C ILE A 252 33.40 17.88 -4.83
N HIS A 253 33.45 17.32 -6.04
CA HIS A 253 34.52 17.54 -6.99
C HIS A 253 34.65 19.01 -7.39
N TYR A 254 33.51 19.70 -7.63
CA TYR A 254 33.51 21.10 -8.00
C TYR A 254 34.06 21.99 -6.85
N ILE A 255 33.52 21.83 -5.65
CA ILE A 255 33.92 22.62 -4.49
C ILE A 255 35.40 22.36 -4.11
N TYR A 256 35.82 21.09 -4.15
CA TYR A 256 37.21 20.73 -3.85
C TYR A 256 38.18 21.42 -4.82
N ARG A 257 37.89 21.30 -6.14
CA ARG A 257 38.72 21.94 -7.18
C ARG A 257 38.73 23.46 -7.06
N PHE A 258 37.59 24.06 -6.82
CA PHE A 258 37.48 25.50 -6.62
C PHE A 258 38.33 25.94 -5.45
N LYS A 259 38.29 25.24 -4.33
CA LYS A 259 39.10 25.55 -3.12
C LYS A 259 40.61 25.44 -3.36
N GLU A 260 41.03 24.45 -4.14
CA GLU A 260 42.47 24.29 -4.50
C GLU A 260 42.97 25.40 -5.43
N GLU A 261 42.23 25.68 -6.49
CA GLU A 261 42.65 26.69 -7.47
C GLU A 261 42.56 28.12 -6.90
N PHE A 262 41.56 28.38 -6.05
CA PHE A 262 41.45 29.68 -5.39
C PHE A 262 42.65 30.00 -4.46
N LYS A 263 43.22 29.00 -3.82
CA LYS A 263 44.44 29.19 -3.03
C LYS A 263 45.64 29.65 -3.86
N LYS A 264 45.71 29.23 -5.15
CA LYS A 264 46.80 29.56 -6.06
C LYS A 264 46.54 30.88 -6.76
N ILE A 265 45.35 31.09 -7.28
CA ILE A 265 44.99 32.21 -8.18
C ILE A 265 44.58 33.47 -7.38
N LYS A 266 43.88 33.29 -6.25
CA LYS A 266 43.36 34.36 -5.38
C LYS A 266 42.42 35.36 -6.10
N ASP A 267 41.90 34.99 -7.27
CA ASP A 267 40.95 35.76 -8.07
C ASP A 267 39.72 34.87 -8.35
N TYR A 268 38.55 35.32 -7.92
CA TYR A 268 37.31 34.54 -8.03
C TYR A 268 36.97 34.22 -9.47
N ASN A 269 36.94 35.24 -10.35
CA ASN A 269 36.53 35.05 -11.73
C ASN A 269 37.46 34.18 -12.56
N LYS A 270 38.80 34.31 -12.31
CA LYS A 270 39.80 33.45 -12.96
C LYS A 270 39.69 32.01 -12.46
N THR A 271 39.52 31.82 -11.17
CA THR A 271 39.33 30.49 -10.57
C THR A 271 38.06 29.80 -11.14
N LEU A 272 36.99 30.54 -11.23
CA LEU A 272 35.73 30.03 -11.81
C LEU A 272 35.92 29.53 -13.24
N LYS A 273 36.56 30.30 -14.09
CA LYS A 273 36.88 29.93 -15.49
C LYS A 273 37.69 28.63 -15.54
N VAL A 274 38.72 28.51 -14.70
CA VAL A 274 39.56 27.31 -14.62
C VAL A 274 38.74 26.11 -14.15
N CYS A 275 37.89 26.27 -13.14
CA CYS A 275 37.03 25.19 -12.65
C CYS A 275 36.00 24.72 -13.72
N HIS A 276 35.37 25.67 -14.44
CA HIS A 276 34.45 25.31 -15.51
C HIS A 276 35.13 24.59 -16.68
N SER A 277 36.35 25.05 -17.08
CA SER A 277 37.08 24.40 -18.17
C SER A 277 37.72 23.05 -17.82
N THR A 278 37.81 22.72 -16.55
CA THR A 278 38.41 21.44 -16.09
C THR A 278 37.32 20.52 -15.50
N VAL A 279 36.95 20.72 -14.25
CA VAL A 279 35.97 19.88 -13.55
C VAL A 279 34.55 20.05 -14.14
N GLY A 280 34.18 21.26 -14.58
CA GLY A 280 32.90 21.50 -15.24
C GLY A 280 32.71 20.64 -16.49
N VAL A 281 33.73 20.53 -17.34
CA VAL A 281 33.72 19.65 -18.52
C VAL A 281 33.65 18.17 -18.13
N ALA A 282 34.36 17.77 -17.07
CA ALA A 282 34.31 16.40 -16.56
C ALA A 282 32.88 16.04 -16.06
N ILE A 283 32.27 16.94 -15.26
CA ILE A 283 30.90 16.77 -14.75
C ILE A 283 29.91 16.70 -15.91
N LEU A 284 30.07 17.51 -16.95
CA LEU A 284 29.22 17.48 -18.13
C LEU A 284 29.31 16.13 -18.85
N ASN A 285 30.54 15.64 -19.10
CA ASN A 285 30.74 14.36 -19.78
C ASN A 285 30.19 13.17 -18.96
N THR A 286 30.44 13.12 -17.66
CA THR A 286 29.92 12.06 -16.80
C THR A 286 28.39 12.11 -16.72
N SER A 287 27.79 13.30 -16.57
CA SER A 287 26.35 13.45 -16.52
C SER A 287 25.66 13.05 -17.84
N ILE A 288 26.24 13.45 -18.99
CA ILE A 288 25.73 13.01 -20.32
C ILE A 288 25.79 11.49 -20.44
N THR A 289 26.88 10.86 -20.02
CA THR A 289 27.01 9.40 -20.06
C THR A 289 25.95 8.72 -19.20
N ILE A 290 25.70 9.22 -17.99
CA ILE A 290 24.67 8.70 -17.09
C ILE A 290 23.27 8.89 -17.69
N VAL A 291 22.96 10.08 -18.22
CA VAL A 291 21.69 10.37 -18.88
C VAL A 291 21.46 9.43 -20.04
N PHE A 292 22.46 9.20 -20.87
CA PHE A 292 22.39 8.25 -21.97
C PHE A 292 22.12 6.83 -21.48
N GLY A 293 22.81 6.40 -20.42
CA GLY A 293 22.59 5.10 -19.80
C GLY A 293 21.14 4.89 -19.31
N PHE A 294 20.57 5.88 -18.61
CA PHE A 294 19.18 5.80 -18.17
C PHE A 294 18.18 5.95 -19.32
N SER A 295 18.51 6.70 -20.37
CA SER A 295 17.66 6.85 -21.54
C SER A 295 17.42 5.53 -22.29
N ILE A 296 18.31 4.57 -22.21
CA ILE A 296 18.12 3.23 -22.78
C ILE A 296 16.91 2.50 -22.15
N LEU A 297 16.62 2.77 -20.88
CA LEU A 297 15.45 2.19 -20.20
C LEU A 297 14.11 2.63 -20.80
N VAL A 298 14.08 3.74 -21.53
CA VAL A 298 12.88 4.23 -22.22
C VAL A 298 12.46 3.28 -23.35
N LEU A 299 13.38 2.45 -23.85
CA LEU A 299 13.09 1.44 -24.86
C LEU A 299 12.40 0.18 -24.29
N SER A 300 12.20 0.12 -22.99
CA SER A 300 11.48 -0.97 -22.32
C SER A 300 10.01 -1.02 -22.73
N LYS A 301 9.40 -2.21 -22.67
CA LYS A 301 7.94 -2.37 -22.80
C LYS A 301 7.19 -2.22 -21.48
N PHE A 302 7.89 -2.11 -20.36
CA PHE A 302 7.32 -1.99 -19.02
C PHE A 302 7.23 -0.51 -18.61
N ILE A 303 6.01 0.00 -18.49
CA ILE A 303 5.73 1.43 -18.26
C ILE A 303 6.48 2.01 -17.05
N PRO A 304 6.53 1.37 -15.87
CA PRO A 304 7.30 1.90 -14.73
C PRO A 304 8.79 2.07 -15.03
N THR A 305 9.39 1.17 -15.81
CA THR A 305 10.79 1.27 -16.23
C THR A 305 11.02 2.45 -17.19
N ILE A 306 10.06 2.71 -18.09
CA ILE A 306 10.12 3.87 -18.99
C ILE A 306 10.13 5.17 -18.16
N TYR A 307 9.20 5.32 -17.22
CA TYR A 307 9.15 6.49 -16.33
C TYR A 307 10.42 6.61 -15.49
N PHE A 308 10.89 5.52 -14.93
CA PHE A 308 12.13 5.49 -14.17
C PHE A 308 13.32 5.99 -14.98
N GLY A 309 13.53 5.49 -16.20
CA GLY A 309 14.61 5.89 -17.08
C GLY A 309 14.51 7.38 -17.49
N MET A 310 13.34 7.82 -17.92
CA MET A 310 13.09 9.19 -18.38
C MET A 310 13.29 10.20 -17.24
N PHE A 311 12.68 9.98 -16.08
CA PHE A 311 12.76 10.91 -14.96
C PHE A 311 14.12 10.89 -14.25
N THR A 312 14.80 9.73 -14.19
CA THR A 312 16.18 9.70 -13.66
C THR A 312 17.13 10.42 -14.59
N GLY A 313 17.00 10.24 -15.91
CA GLY A 313 17.79 11.00 -16.88
C GLY A 313 17.56 12.51 -16.77
N LEU A 314 16.28 12.92 -16.68
CA LEU A 314 15.94 14.34 -16.48
C LEU A 314 16.48 14.89 -15.15
N ALA A 315 16.37 14.11 -14.07
CA ALA A 315 16.88 14.48 -12.76
C ALA A 315 18.39 14.70 -12.77
N MET A 316 19.13 13.85 -13.51
CA MET A 316 20.58 13.99 -13.66
C MET A 316 20.95 15.25 -14.45
N LEU A 317 20.21 15.60 -15.50
CA LEU A 317 20.40 16.87 -16.23
C LEU A 317 20.15 18.07 -15.32
N LEU A 318 19.08 18.05 -14.55
CA LEU A 318 18.75 19.12 -13.59
C LEU A 318 19.83 19.25 -12.50
N ALA A 319 20.30 18.14 -11.98
CA ALA A 319 21.38 18.12 -11.00
C ALA A 319 22.68 18.72 -11.57
N MET A 320 23.06 18.33 -12.78
CA MET A 320 24.24 18.89 -13.47
C MET A 320 24.11 20.40 -13.66
N ILE A 321 22.97 20.86 -14.19
CA ILE A 321 22.71 22.30 -14.39
C ILE A 321 22.76 23.03 -13.05
N SER A 322 22.10 22.47 -12.02
CA SER A 322 22.08 23.06 -10.69
C SER A 322 23.51 23.20 -10.10
N VAL A 323 24.34 22.18 -10.22
CA VAL A 323 25.71 22.22 -9.75
C VAL A 323 26.56 23.23 -10.52
N LEU A 324 26.47 23.28 -11.84
CA LEU A 324 27.27 24.18 -12.68
C LEU A 324 26.81 25.65 -12.63
N THR A 325 25.58 25.94 -12.21
CA THR A 325 25.04 27.30 -12.15
C THR A 325 24.91 27.87 -10.75
N LEU A 326 24.58 27.04 -9.76
CA LEU A 326 24.30 27.50 -8.38
C LEU A 326 25.50 27.39 -7.46
N LEU A 327 26.46 26.49 -7.71
CA LEU A 327 27.66 26.42 -6.89
C LEU A 327 28.65 27.55 -7.12
N PRO A 328 28.85 28.02 -8.39
CA PRO A 328 29.67 29.20 -8.63
C PRO A 328 29.09 30.44 -8.03
#